data_0d5a254731e7a9a5f74f83863f993220
#
_entry.id   0d5a254731e7a9a5f74f83863f993220
#
_cell.length_a   1.000
_cell.length_b   1.000
_cell.length_c   1.000
_cell.angle_alpha   90.00
_cell.angle_beta   90.00
_cell.angle_gamma   90.00
#
_symmetry.space_group_name_H-M   'P 1'
#
loop_
_entity.id
_entity.type
_entity.pdbx_description
1 polymer ?
#
loop_
_entity_poly.entity_id
_entity_poly.type
_entity_poly.pdbx_seq_one_letter_code
_entity_poly.pdbx_strand_id
1 'polypeptide(L)'
;KHNVLNALATIALSHELGVSDNDIIKALCNFQGISRRFQIRGEIDINGINLLLIDDYAHHPTEIKSIFEAIRSGWPSRRLVVIYQPHRFTRMRDLFEDFTEILSQTDRLLVFDVYPAGEEIIPGSDSRSLCRAIRSRGMVDPIFLEDKDSVFEILPNVVEENDLLLTLGAGDIGSLSAKLYKNYSATFH
;
A
#
# COMPACT_ATOMS: atom_id res chain seq x y z
N LYS A 1 14.70 -7.33 -0.68
CA LYS A 1 16.15 -7.04 -0.62
C LYS A 1 16.51 -6.07 0.50
N HIS A 2 15.84 -4.91 0.61
CA HIS A 2 16.12 -3.90 1.65
C HIS A 2 15.89 -4.40 3.10
N ASN A 3 14.88 -5.23 3.35
CA ASN A 3 14.64 -5.80 4.68
C ASN A 3 15.78 -6.72 5.15
N VAL A 4 16.42 -7.43 4.23
CA VAL A 4 17.62 -8.25 4.54
C VAL A 4 18.78 -7.34 4.96
N LEU A 5 18.99 -6.22 4.25
CA LEU A 5 20.03 -5.25 4.61
C LEU A 5 19.76 -4.59 5.98
N ASN A 6 18.49 -4.27 6.27
CA ASN A 6 18.10 -3.75 7.58
C ASN A 6 18.36 -4.77 8.70
N ALA A 7 18.03 -6.05 8.47
CA ALA A 7 18.31 -7.12 9.42
C ALA A 7 19.83 -7.29 9.66
N LEU A 8 20.63 -7.27 8.58
CA LEU A 8 22.09 -7.33 8.70
C LEU A 8 22.66 -6.15 9.50
N ALA A 9 22.18 -4.93 9.24
CA ALA A 9 22.60 -3.75 10.01
C ALA A 9 22.22 -3.88 11.48
N THR A 10 21.01 -4.38 11.78
CA THR A 10 20.56 -4.64 13.16
C THR A 10 21.45 -5.69 13.84
N ILE A 11 21.77 -6.78 13.16
CA ILE A 11 22.65 -7.84 13.68
C ILE A 11 24.02 -7.23 14.03
N ALA A 12 24.64 -6.50 13.09
CA ALA A 12 25.95 -5.90 13.29
C ALA A 12 25.97 -4.95 14.49
N LEU A 13 24.96 -4.06 14.58
CA LEU A 13 24.86 -3.11 15.70
C LEU A 13 24.61 -3.84 17.03
N SER A 14 23.74 -4.84 17.06
CA SER A 14 23.48 -5.60 18.28
C SER A 14 24.71 -6.35 18.76
N HIS A 15 25.51 -6.90 17.86
CA HIS A 15 26.78 -7.57 18.17
C HIS A 15 27.80 -6.59 18.78
N GLU A 16 27.95 -5.39 18.19
CA GLU A 16 28.80 -4.32 18.71
C GLU A 16 28.37 -3.87 20.12
N LEU A 17 27.07 -3.92 20.41
CA LEU A 17 26.53 -3.59 21.74
C LEU A 17 26.62 -4.74 22.74
N GLY A 18 27.21 -5.87 22.37
CA GLY A 18 27.43 -7.04 23.22
C GLY A 18 26.19 -7.92 23.47
N VAL A 19 25.17 -7.80 22.61
CA VAL A 19 24.00 -8.70 22.65
C VAL A 19 24.43 -10.09 22.18
N SER A 20 23.99 -11.15 22.88
CA SER A 20 24.35 -12.51 22.51
C SER A 20 23.71 -12.93 21.16
N ASP A 21 24.43 -13.76 20.37
CA ASP A 21 23.92 -14.27 19.10
C ASP A 21 22.58 -15.00 19.27
N ASN A 22 22.40 -15.74 20.36
CA ASN A 22 21.16 -16.45 20.67
C ASN A 22 19.98 -15.48 20.85
N ASP A 23 20.19 -14.36 21.50
CA ASP A 23 19.15 -13.34 21.71
C ASP A 23 18.82 -12.61 20.39
N ILE A 24 19.84 -12.34 19.57
CA ILE A 24 19.67 -11.75 18.24
C ILE A 24 18.84 -12.69 17.37
N ILE A 25 19.20 -13.96 17.28
CA ILE A 25 18.48 -14.98 16.50
C ILE A 25 17.04 -15.10 17.00
N LYS A 26 16.84 -15.21 18.32
CA LYS A 26 15.50 -15.30 18.92
C LYS A 26 14.64 -14.08 18.62
N ALA A 27 15.20 -12.88 18.71
CA ALA A 27 14.49 -11.66 18.40
C ALA A 27 14.09 -11.60 16.91
N LEU A 28 14.99 -11.95 15.99
CA LEU A 28 14.71 -11.96 14.55
C LEU A 28 13.67 -13.04 14.17
N CYS A 29 13.74 -14.23 14.76
CA CYS A 29 12.77 -15.29 14.51
C CYS A 29 11.36 -14.94 15.00
N ASN A 30 11.26 -14.17 16.09
CA ASN A 30 9.99 -13.73 16.66
C ASN A 30 9.51 -12.37 16.11
N PHE A 31 10.28 -11.73 15.23
CA PHE A 31 9.95 -10.43 14.69
C PHE A 31 8.75 -10.51 13.76
N GLN A 32 7.64 -9.91 14.15
CA GLN A 32 6.38 -9.90 13.41
C GLN A 32 6.31 -8.80 12.32
N GLY A 33 7.42 -8.13 12.05
CA GLY A 33 7.45 -7.00 11.14
C GLY A 33 7.11 -5.67 11.82
N ILE A 34 7.11 -4.62 11.04
CA ILE A 34 6.70 -3.27 11.45
C ILE A 34 5.30 -3.03 10.88
N SER A 35 4.39 -2.50 11.70
CA SER A 35 3.06 -2.13 11.23
C SER A 35 3.15 -1.24 9.98
N ARG A 36 2.33 -1.54 8.98
CA ARG A 36 2.27 -0.82 7.72
C ARG A 36 3.59 -0.83 6.91
N ARG A 37 4.40 -1.90 7.03
CA ARG A 37 5.56 -2.17 6.19
C ARG A 37 5.41 -3.55 5.57
N PHE A 38 4.83 -3.60 4.36
CA PHE A 38 4.43 -4.84 3.67
C PHE A 38 3.65 -5.76 4.60
N GLN A 39 2.69 -5.18 5.32
CA GLN A 39 1.94 -5.90 6.33
C GLN A 39 0.84 -6.74 5.66
N ILE A 40 1.06 -8.04 5.61
CA ILE A 40 0.02 -8.97 5.20
C ILE A 40 -1.02 -9.03 6.33
N ARG A 41 -2.22 -8.52 6.05
CA ARG A 41 -3.35 -8.54 7.00
C ARG A 41 -4.00 -9.91 7.03
N GLY A 42 -4.05 -10.59 5.89
CA GLY A 42 -4.67 -11.89 5.71
C GLY A 42 -5.67 -11.90 4.57
N GLU A 43 -6.32 -13.05 4.38
CA GLU A 43 -7.43 -13.19 3.42
C GLU A 43 -8.69 -12.52 4.00
N ILE A 44 -9.43 -11.86 3.14
CA ILE A 44 -10.73 -11.26 3.44
C ILE A 44 -11.77 -11.69 2.41
N ASP A 45 -13.04 -11.73 2.81
CA ASP A 45 -14.17 -12.07 1.94
C ASP A 45 -15.05 -10.84 1.74
N ILE A 46 -15.16 -10.38 0.51
CA ILE A 46 -16.05 -9.27 0.13
C ILE A 46 -17.22 -9.84 -0.68
N ASN A 47 -18.33 -10.10 -0.01
CA ASN A 47 -19.55 -10.63 -0.63
C ASN A 47 -19.32 -11.97 -1.38
N GLY A 48 -18.52 -12.88 -0.83
CA GLY A 48 -18.21 -14.16 -1.44
C GLY A 48 -17.00 -14.14 -2.39
N ILE A 49 -16.29 -13.01 -2.48
CA ILE A 49 -15.07 -12.83 -3.25
C ILE A 49 -13.87 -12.85 -2.28
N ASN A 50 -13.01 -13.87 -2.38
CA ASN A 50 -11.84 -14.01 -1.51
C ASN A 50 -10.63 -13.31 -2.12
N LEU A 51 -9.95 -12.50 -1.33
CA LEU A 51 -8.77 -11.74 -1.74
C LEU A 51 -7.79 -11.52 -0.60
N LEU A 52 -6.51 -11.32 -0.94
CA LEU A 52 -5.45 -11.05 0.03
C LEU A 52 -5.34 -9.55 0.30
N LEU A 53 -5.42 -9.15 1.57
CA LEU A 53 -5.23 -7.73 1.97
C LEU A 53 -3.80 -7.51 2.47
N ILE A 54 -3.13 -6.50 1.89
CA ILE A 54 -1.82 -6.00 2.32
C ILE A 54 -1.92 -4.50 2.61
N ASP A 55 -1.21 -4.03 3.64
CA ASP A 55 -1.10 -2.61 3.99
C ASP A 55 0.36 -2.16 3.97
N ASP A 56 0.64 -1.04 3.28
CA ASP A 56 1.97 -0.46 3.25
C ASP A 56 1.95 1.08 3.40
N TYR A 57 2.95 1.58 4.10
CA TYR A 57 3.14 3.01 4.37
C TYR A 57 3.82 3.74 3.21
N ALA A 58 4.25 3.05 2.18
CA ALA A 58 4.97 3.63 1.04
C ALA A 58 4.20 4.82 0.44
N HIS A 59 4.92 5.90 0.23
CA HIS A 59 4.39 7.18 -0.23
C HIS A 59 5.35 7.92 -1.17
N HIS A 60 6.44 7.28 -1.56
CA HIS A 60 7.38 7.74 -2.57
C HIS A 60 7.35 6.78 -3.76
N PRO A 61 7.45 7.24 -5.03
CA PRO A 61 7.38 6.36 -6.21
C PRO A 61 8.36 5.20 -6.17
N THR A 62 9.59 5.42 -5.67
CA THR A 62 10.62 4.37 -5.52
C THR A 62 10.21 3.29 -4.51
N GLU A 63 9.57 3.69 -3.40
CA GLU A 63 9.05 2.74 -2.41
C GLU A 63 7.90 1.93 -3.01
N ILE A 64 6.95 2.60 -3.69
CA ILE A 64 5.80 1.99 -4.37
C ILE A 64 6.29 0.97 -5.39
N LYS A 65 7.29 1.32 -6.20
CA LYS A 65 7.90 0.41 -7.17
C LYS A 65 8.42 -0.86 -6.50
N SER A 66 9.15 -0.71 -5.41
CA SER A 66 9.69 -1.87 -4.67
C SER A 66 8.59 -2.79 -4.12
N ILE A 67 7.45 -2.20 -3.68
CA ILE A 67 6.28 -2.96 -3.21
C ILE A 67 5.62 -3.70 -4.38
N PHE A 68 5.42 -3.05 -5.52
CA PHE A 68 4.83 -3.68 -6.71
C PHE A 68 5.70 -4.83 -7.23
N GLU A 69 7.02 -4.65 -7.29
CA GLU A 69 7.97 -5.71 -7.65
C GLU A 69 7.89 -6.91 -6.69
N ALA A 70 7.79 -6.66 -5.38
CA ALA A 70 7.65 -7.70 -4.38
C ALA A 70 6.32 -8.46 -4.54
N ILE A 71 5.20 -7.75 -4.78
CA ILE A 71 3.88 -8.34 -5.01
C ILE A 71 3.88 -9.18 -6.29
N ARG A 72 4.34 -8.63 -7.40
CA ARG A 72 4.39 -9.35 -8.69
C ARG A 72 5.29 -10.58 -8.63
N SER A 73 6.36 -10.54 -7.85
CA SER A 73 7.24 -11.69 -7.61
C SER A 73 6.62 -12.76 -6.70
N GLY A 74 5.95 -12.34 -5.64
CA GLY A 74 5.36 -13.25 -4.65
C GLY A 74 4.03 -13.85 -5.10
N TRP A 75 3.22 -13.09 -5.85
CA TRP A 75 1.87 -13.48 -6.31
C TRP A 75 1.66 -13.13 -7.78
N PRO A 76 2.39 -13.76 -8.71
CA PRO A 76 2.40 -13.37 -10.12
C PRO A 76 1.06 -13.56 -10.84
N SER A 77 0.18 -14.40 -10.31
CA SER A 77 -1.15 -14.69 -10.89
C SER A 77 -2.28 -13.84 -10.32
N ARG A 78 -2.02 -13.05 -9.24
CA ARG A 78 -3.05 -12.21 -8.65
C ARG A 78 -3.08 -10.83 -9.33
N ARG A 79 -4.28 -10.33 -9.61
CA ARG A 79 -4.44 -8.92 -10.03
C ARG A 79 -4.10 -8.01 -8.85
N LEU A 80 -3.47 -6.89 -9.14
CA LEU A 80 -3.09 -5.88 -8.14
C LEU A 80 -4.14 -4.76 -8.13
N VAL A 81 -4.99 -4.77 -7.12
CA VAL A 81 -5.95 -3.71 -6.82
C VAL A 81 -5.35 -2.78 -5.78
N VAL A 82 -5.20 -1.50 -6.08
CA VAL A 82 -4.56 -0.53 -5.17
C VAL A 82 -5.56 0.52 -4.72
N ILE A 83 -5.63 0.74 -3.42
CA ILE A 83 -6.26 1.93 -2.83
C ILE A 83 -5.12 2.83 -2.38
N TYR A 84 -4.96 3.97 -3.05
CA TYR A 84 -3.84 4.89 -2.83
C TYR A 84 -4.30 6.21 -2.23
N GLN A 85 -3.58 6.69 -1.21
CA GLN A 85 -3.73 8.03 -0.68
C GLN A 85 -2.41 8.79 -0.86
N PRO A 86 -2.35 9.78 -1.77
CA PRO A 86 -1.19 10.65 -1.88
C PRO A 86 -0.94 11.40 -0.58
N HIS A 87 0.32 11.71 -0.31
CA HIS A 87 0.72 12.39 0.93
C HIS A 87 1.60 13.59 0.61
N ARG A 88 1.13 14.80 0.95
CA ARG A 88 1.71 16.13 0.69
C ARG A 88 1.59 16.61 -0.75
N PHE A 89 1.12 17.82 -0.91
CA PHE A 89 1.00 18.47 -2.21
C PHE A 89 2.37 18.78 -2.85
N THR A 90 3.38 19.14 -2.05
CA THR A 90 4.74 19.39 -2.55
C THR A 90 5.34 18.13 -3.16
N ARG A 91 5.21 16.96 -2.52
CA ARG A 91 5.69 15.69 -3.09
C ARG A 91 4.93 15.32 -4.36
N MET A 92 3.61 15.54 -4.36
CA MET A 92 2.80 15.27 -5.56
C MET A 92 3.24 16.15 -6.73
N ARG A 93 3.54 17.43 -6.49
CA ARG A 93 4.06 18.35 -7.50
C ARG A 93 5.42 17.90 -8.05
N ASP A 94 6.35 17.60 -7.15
CA ASP A 94 7.75 17.36 -7.50
C ASP A 94 7.96 16.00 -8.19
N LEU A 95 7.09 15.01 -7.94
CA LEU A 95 7.19 13.64 -8.42
C LEU A 95 5.96 13.21 -9.24
N PHE A 96 5.23 14.16 -9.82
CA PHE A 96 3.94 13.91 -10.47
C PHE A 96 4.01 12.86 -11.58
N GLU A 97 5.01 12.97 -12.45
CA GLU A 97 5.23 12.01 -13.55
C GLU A 97 5.62 10.62 -13.03
N ASP A 98 6.46 10.55 -12.01
CA ASP A 98 6.87 9.28 -11.41
C ASP A 98 5.68 8.56 -10.77
N PHE A 99 4.78 9.30 -10.09
CA PHE A 99 3.54 8.74 -9.56
C PHE A 99 2.61 8.28 -10.68
N THR A 100 2.47 9.10 -11.73
CA THR A 100 1.64 8.74 -12.88
C THR A 100 2.15 7.46 -13.54
N GLU A 101 3.46 7.31 -13.70
CA GLU A 101 4.08 6.13 -14.30
C GLU A 101 3.87 4.88 -13.44
N ILE A 102 4.23 4.95 -12.16
CA ILE A 102 4.18 3.75 -11.32
C ILE A 102 2.74 3.29 -11.04
N LEU A 103 1.81 4.21 -10.79
CA LEU A 103 0.43 3.86 -10.50
C LEU A 103 -0.33 3.36 -11.73
N SER A 104 0.13 3.70 -12.94
CA SER A 104 -0.42 3.13 -14.18
C SER A 104 -0.14 1.64 -14.35
N GLN A 105 0.74 1.04 -13.53
CA GLN A 105 1.09 -0.39 -13.59
C GLN A 105 0.15 -1.29 -12.75
N THR A 106 -0.87 -0.71 -12.13
CA THR A 106 -1.89 -1.44 -11.36
C THR A 106 -2.96 -2.01 -12.28
N ASP A 107 -3.61 -3.10 -11.87
CA ASP A 107 -4.74 -3.66 -12.62
C ASP A 107 -6.04 -2.92 -12.32
N ARG A 108 -6.20 -2.41 -11.10
CA ARG A 108 -7.26 -1.49 -10.67
C ARG A 108 -6.67 -0.49 -9.69
N LEU A 109 -7.12 0.76 -9.78
CA LEU A 109 -6.63 1.85 -8.95
C LEU A 109 -7.79 2.70 -8.41
N LEU A 110 -7.85 2.82 -7.10
CA LEU A 110 -8.73 3.72 -6.37
C LEU A 110 -7.86 4.78 -5.70
N VAL A 111 -8.20 6.05 -5.82
CA VAL A 111 -7.35 7.16 -5.35
C VAL A 111 -8.15 8.09 -4.46
N PHE A 112 -7.72 8.26 -3.22
CA PHE A 112 -8.23 9.29 -2.31
C PHE A 112 -7.63 10.65 -2.61
N ASP A 113 -8.24 11.67 -2.01
CA ASP A 113 -7.65 12.99 -2.04
C ASP A 113 -6.31 13.03 -1.30
N VAL A 114 -5.48 14.04 -1.64
CA VAL A 114 -4.17 14.21 -1.03
C VAL A 114 -4.30 14.45 0.46
N TYR A 115 -3.61 13.66 1.27
CA TYR A 115 -3.44 13.95 2.69
C TYR A 115 -2.44 15.12 2.84
N PRO A 116 -2.88 16.31 3.29
CA PRO A 116 -2.08 17.53 3.20
C PRO A 116 -0.89 17.56 4.17
N ALA A 117 -0.97 16.87 5.31
CA ALA A 117 0.06 16.88 6.35
C ALA A 117 0.51 18.30 6.77
N GLY A 118 -0.44 19.23 6.84
CA GLY A 118 -0.21 20.63 7.19
C GLY A 118 0.21 21.54 6.04
N GLU A 119 0.27 21.03 4.81
CA GLU A 119 0.56 21.85 3.62
C GLU A 119 -0.70 22.49 3.05
N GLU A 120 -0.54 23.63 2.39
CA GLU A 120 -1.57 24.26 1.57
C GLU A 120 -1.75 23.55 0.22
N ILE A 121 -2.94 23.67 -0.35
CA ILE A 121 -3.25 23.10 -1.66
C ILE A 121 -2.39 23.76 -2.75
N ILE A 122 -1.73 22.94 -3.57
CA ILE A 122 -0.98 23.38 -4.73
C ILE A 122 -1.82 23.05 -5.98
N PRO A 123 -2.27 24.08 -6.77
CA PRO A 123 -3.05 23.84 -7.98
C PRO A 123 -2.38 22.86 -8.94
N GLY A 124 -3.12 21.91 -9.46
CA GLY A 124 -2.63 20.87 -10.38
C GLY A 124 -1.89 19.71 -9.74
N SER A 125 -1.65 19.75 -8.41
CA SER A 125 -0.99 18.68 -7.66
C SER A 125 -1.99 17.89 -6.79
N ASP A 126 -3.24 17.87 -7.22
CA ASP A 126 -4.34 17.16 -6.58
C ASP A 126 -4.54 15.76 -7.18
N SER A 127 -5.29 14.92 -6.46
CA SER A 127 -5.57 13.54 -6.86
C SER A 127 -6.44 13.45 -8.12
N ARG A 128 -7.31 14.42 -8.39
CA ARG A 128 -8.13 14.43 -9.62
C ARG A 128 -7.24 14.71 -10.84
N SER A 129 -6.23 15.57 -10.70
CA SER A 129 -5.21 15.81 -11.73
C SER A 129 -4.38 14.57 -11.99
N LEU A 130 -3.97 13.85 -10.93
CA LEU A 130 -3.26 12.57 -11.04
C LEU A 130 -4.13 11.52 -11.76
N CYS A 131 -5.40 11.37 -11.39
CA CYS A 131 -6.31 10.44 -12.07
C CYS A 131 -6.46 10.76 -13.55
N ARG A 132 -6.54 12.05 -13.93
CA ARG A 132 -6.60 12.44 -15.35
C ARG A 132 -5.33 12.07 -16.11
N ALA A 133 -4.16 12.31 -15.52
CA ALA A 133 -2.87 11.97 -16.12
C ALA A 133 -2.70 10.46 -16.31
N ILE A 134 -3.06 9.65 -15.30
CA ILE A 134 -3.02 8.18 -15.39
C ILE A 134 -3.98 7.67 -16.46
N ARG A 135 -5.22 8.19 -16.50
CA ARG A 135 -6.21 7.83 -17.52
C ARG A 135 -5.74 8.11 -18.93
N SER A 136 -5.02 9.23 -19.12
CA SER A 136 -4.46 9.61 -20.43
C SER A 136 -3.40 8.65 -20.93
N ARG A 137 -2.76 7.85 -20.06
CA ARG A 137 -1.83 6.78 -20.46
C ARG A 137 -2.54 5.52 -20.95
N GLY A 138 -3.83 5.37 -20.68
CA GLY A 138 -4.68 4.29 -21.21
C GLY A 138 -4.40 2.89 -20.65
N MET A 139 -3.59 2.75 -19.62
CA MET A 139 -3.24 1.46 -19.02
C MET A 139 -4.25 1.04 -17.95
N VAL A 140 -4.71 1.98 -17.14
CA VAL A 140 -5.71 1.79 -16.09
C VAL A 140 -6.62 3.01 -16.00
N ASP A 141 -7.91 2.80 -15.69
CA ASP A 141 -8.85 3.88 -15.42
C ASP A 141 -9.03 4.04 -13.89
N PRO A 142 -8.41 5.06 -13.28
CA PRO A 142 -8.47 5.25 -11.84
C PRO A 142 -9.84 5.77 -11.41
N ILE A 143 -10.32 5.27 -10.26
CA ILE A 143 -11.54 5.70 -9.59
C ILE A 143 -11.14 6.66 -8.48
N PHE A 144 -11.61 7.91 -8.56
CA PHE A 144 -11.43 8.87 -7.48
C PHE A 144 -12.46 8.63 -6.37
N LEU A 145 -11.99 8.60 -5.12
CA LEU A 145 -12.80 8.40 -3.92
C LEU A 145 -12.90 9.72 -3.15
N GLU A 146 -14.11 10.17 -2.87
CA GLU A 146 -14.34 11.42 -2.13
C GLU A 146 -14.13 11.25 -0.62
N ASP A 147 -14.50 10.09 -0.09
CA ASP A 147 -14.35 9.76 1.32
C ASP A 147 -14.04 8.26 1.52
N LYS A 148 -13.73 7.88 2.78
CA LYS A 148 -13.34 6.51 3.10
C LYS A 148 -14.51 5.53 3.15
N ASP A 149 -15.71 6.01 3.36
CA ASP A 149 -16.87 5.14 3.47
C ASP A 149 -17.35 4.71 2.07
N SER A 150 -17.11 5.54 1.04
CA SER A 150 -17.39 5.21 -0.37
C SER A 150 -16.64 3.96 -0.86
N VAL A 151 -15.51 3.59 -0.22
CA VAL A 151 -14.79 2.35 -0.52
C VAL A 151 -15.67 1.13 -0.34
N PHE A 152 -16.46 1.07 0.72
CA PHE A 152 -17.31 -0.09 1.04
C PHE A 152 -18.43 -0.31 0.03
N GLU A 153 -18.84 0.75 -0.66
CA GLU A 153 -19.85 0.69 -1.72
C GLU A 153 -19.24 0.33 -3.08
N ILE A 154 -18.02 0.83 -3.35
CA ILE A 154 -17.36 0.70 -4.65
C ILE A 154 -16.60 -0.62 -4.75
N LEU A 155 -15.88 -1.02 -3.69
CA LEU A 155 -14.96 -2.15 -3.71
C LEU A 155 -15.60 -3.47 -4.15
N PRO A 156 -16.85 -3.82 -3.72
CA PRO A 156 -17.51 -5.04 -4.18
C PRO A 156 -17.74 -5.13 -5.69
N ASN A 157 -17.76 -3.99 -6.39
CA ASN A 157 -17.94 -3.92 -7.84
C ASN A 157 -16.61 -3.87 -8.62
N VAL A 158 -15.49 -3.78 -7.91
CA VAL A 158 -14.15 -3.59 -8.50
C VAL A 158 -13.29 -4.84 -8.36
N VAL A 159 -13.44 -5.55 -7.23
CA VAL A 159 -12.63 -6.73 -6.92
C VAL A 159 -13.13 -8.00 -7.61
N GLU A 160 -12.22 -8.92 -7.85
CA GLU A 160 -12.48 -10.24 -8.39
C GLU A 160 -11.83 -11.30 -7.49
N GLU A 161 -12.27 -12.57 -7.68
CA GLU A 161 -11.72 -13.69 -6.92
C GLU A 161 -10.20 -13.78 -7.08
N ASN A 162 -9.51 -14.02 -5.97
CA ASN A 162 -8.06 -14.16 -5.91
C ASN A 162 -7.28 -12.85 -6.19
N ASP A 163 -7.89 -11.67 -6.07
CA ASP A 163 -7.19 -10.40 -6.15
C ASP A 163 -6.22 -10.22 -4.97
N LEU A 164 -5.24 -9.32 -5.15
CA LEU A 164 -4.45 -8.76 -4.07
C LEU A 164 -4.83 -7.29 -3.91
N LEU A 165 -5.45 -6.97 -2.77
CA LEU A 165 -5.82 -5.62 -2.40
C LEU A 165 -4.72 -4.98 -1.57
N LEU A 166 -4.13 -3.90 -2.07
CA LEU A 166 -3.10 -3.13 -1.40
C LEU A 166 -3.64 -1.77 -0.96
N THR A 167 -3.60 -1.47 0.34
CA THR A 167 -3.76 -0.11 0.84
C THR A 167 -2.40 0.56 0.95
N LEU A 168 -2.25 1.75 0.36
CA LEU A 168 -0.96 2.38 0.12
C LEU A 168 -0.96 3.87 0.45
N GLY A 169 -0.05 4.31 1.33
CA GLY A 169 0.13 5.73 1.67
C GLY A 169 0.49 6.00 3.12
N ALA A 170 1.06 7.18 3.39
CA ALA A 170 1.55 7.60 4.72
C ALA A 170 0.48 8.32 5.57
N GLY A 171 -0.67 8.63 4.99
CA GLY A 171 -1.75 9.32 5.67
C GLY A 171 -2.60 8.39 6.55
N ASP A 172 -3.83 8.78 6.73
CA ASP A 172 -4.79 8.07 7.56
C ASP A 172 -5.46 6.85 6.89
N ILE A 173 -5.00 6.48 5.68
CA ILE A 173 -5.44 5.29 4.94
C ILE A 173 -5.19 3.99 5.72
N GLY A 174 -4.20 3.95 6.61
CA GLY A 174 -3.95 2.79 7.46
C GLY A 174 -5.14 2.43 8.37
N SER A 175 -5.94 3.42 8.76
CA SER A 175 -7.19 3.18 9.49
C SER A 175 -8.24 2.45 8.64
N LEU A 176 -8.25 2.72 7.33
CA LEU A 176 -9.12 2.02 6.37
C LEU A 176 -8.72 0.56 6.23
N SER A 177 -7.42 0.27 6.11
CA SER A 177 -6.92 -1.11 6.04
C SER A 177 -7.38 -1.94 7.25
N ALA A 178 -7.29 -1.36 8.45
CA ALA A 178 -7.78 -2.02 9.67
C ALA A 178 -9.30 -2.24 9.66
N LYS A 179 -10.09 -1.25 9.17
CA LYS A 179 -11.54 -1.38 9.03
C LYS A 179 -11.91 -2.45 8.00
N LEU A 180 -11.26 -2.48 6.83
CA LEU A 180 -11.47 -3.51 5.81
C LEU A 180 -11.24 -4.91 6.37
N TYR A 181 -10.11 -5.11 7.05
CA TYR A 181 -9.81 -6.39 7.66
C TYR A 181 -10.86 -6.78 8.71
N LYS A 182 -11.23 -5.85 9.59
CA LYS A 182 -12.25 -6.11 10.63
C LYS A 182 -13.62 -6.46 10.06
N ASN A 183 -14.03 -5.81 8.96
CA ASN A 183 -15.37 -5.98 8.39
C ASN A 183 -15.47 -7.24 7.51
N TYR A 184 -14.36 -7.64 6.89
CA TYR A 184 -14.35 -8.68 5.85
C TYR A 184 -13.44 -9.87 6.18
N SER A 185 -12.71 -9.86 7.31
CA SER A 185 -11.97 -11.06 7.72
C SER A 185 -12.99 -12.18 8.02
N ALA A 186 -12.79 -13.33 7.39
CA ALA A 186 -13.58 -14.51 7.69
C ALA A 186 -13.39 -14.84 9.18
N THR A 187 -14.45 -14.75 9.95
CA THR A 187 -14.49 -15.29 11.30
C THR A 187 -14.50 -16.82 11.10
N PHE A 188 -13.33 -17.44 11.16
CA PHE A 188 -13.30 -18.91 11.27
C PHE A 188 -13.99 -19.28 12.58
N HIS A 189 -15.22 -19.75 12.48
CA HIS A 189 -15.95 -20.43 13.54
C HIS A 189 -15.55 -21.90 13.58
#